data_4434d98295e95547d0a451e077a884e4
#
_entry.id   4434d98295e95547d0a451e077a884e4
#
_cell.length_a   1.000
_cell.length_b   1.000
_cell.length_c   1.000
_cell.angle_alpha   90.00
_cell.angle_beta   90.00
_cell.angle_gamma   90.00
#
_symmetry.space_group_name_H-M   'P 1'
#
loop_
_entity.id
_entity.type
_entity.pdbx_description
1 polymer ?
#
loop_
_entity_poly.entity_id
_entity_poly.type
_entity_poly.pdbx_seq_one_letter_code
_entity_poly.pdbx_strand_id
1 'polypeptide(L)'
;MRLLVSVRGSVEARAAVAGGADVIDAKDPARGALGAVRRDRLAAIRRAVGAARPVSAALGDAGDAAMVAAAAAAARGVAFVKLGFGGVTSDAPARSLARAARRGAASATALVLVAYADWRRAPSLAPDRLVAVAVDAGAAGLLLDTARKDAPLFAIEPPDAVATWVAAVHAAGLFAALAGSLSGRDFATARAVGAELVGVRGAACVGGRAGRVSQARVAALQRLVRAARPSTLPLGVLP
;
A
#
# COMPACT_ATOMS: atom_id res chain seq x y z
N MET A 1 9.83 -11.02 -0.17
CA MET A 1 8.93 -9.95 0.34
C MET A 1 9.72 -8.65 0.48
N ARG A 2 9.11 -7.49 0.24
CA ARG A 2 9.72 -6.14 0.31
C ARG A 2 9.04 -5.31 1.41
N LEU A 3 9.75 -4.31 1.96
CA LEU A 3 9.25 -3.42 3.01
C LEU A 3 8.84 -2.07 2.44
N LEU A 4 7.58 -1.71 2.57
CA LEU A 4 7.04 -0.39 2.30
C LEU A 4 6.87 0.38 3.61
N VAL A 5 7.41 1.60 3.68
CA VAL A 5 7.29 2.48 4.86
C VAL A 5 6.51 3.75 4.48
N SER A 6 5.36 3.97 5.15
CA SER A 6 4.56 5.18 4.94
C SER A 6 5.15 6.37 5.68
N VAL A 7 5.30 7.49 4.95
CA VAL A 7 5.94 8.73 5.41
C VAL A 7 5.06 9.94 5.15
N ARG A 8 5.10 10.95 6.04
CA ARG A 8 4.33 12.20 5.92
C ARG A 8 5.08 13.33 5.20
N GLY A 9 6.39 13.22 5.08
CA GLY A 9 7.22 14.30 4.54
C GLY A 9 8.67 13.89 4.33
N SER A 10 9.48 14.84 3.85
CA SER A 10 10.87 14.61 3.42
C SER A 10 11.81 14.13 4.54
N VAL A 11 11.62 14.58 5.77
CA VAL A 11 12.43 14.15 6.92
C VAL A 11 12.22 12.66 7.19
N GLU A 12 10.96 12.23 7.26
CA GLU A 12 10.61 10.82 7.45
C GLU A 12 11.06 9.96 6.25
N ALA A 13 10.98 10.51 5.03
CA ALA A 13 11.43 9.83 3.83
C ALA A 13 12.94 9.53 3.88
N ARG A 14 13.76 10.51 4.27
CA ARG A 14 15.20 10.28 4.47
C ARG A 14 15.49 9.22 5.54
N ALA A 15 14.78 9.27 6.67
CA ALA A 15 14.93 8.25 7.73
C ALA A 15 14.53 6.84 7.25
N ALA A 16 13.47 6.72 6.45
CA ALA A 16 13.04 5.45 5.88
C ALA A 16 14.04 4.89 4.86
N VAL A 17 14.58 5.74 3.96
CA VAL A 17 15.63 5.37 3.01
C VAL A 17 16.89 4.89 3.75
N ALA A 18 17.36 5.69 4.73
CA ALA A 18 18.55 5.37 5.52
C ALA A 18 18.37 4.07 6.35
N GLY A 19 17.14 3.76 6.77
CA GLY A 19 16.79 2.50 7.44
C GLY A 19 16.65 1.32 6.48
N GLY A 20 16.76 1.52 5.16
CA GLY A 20 16.76 0.47 4.16
C GLY A 20 15.36 0.04 3.69
N ALA A 21 14.32 0.86 3.85
CA ALA A 21 13.01 0.58 3.25
C ALA A 21 13.14 0.34 1.74
N ASP A 22 12.38 -0.61 1.19
CA ASP A 22 12.41 -0.93 -0.23
C ASP A 22 11.50 0.00 -1.04
N VAL A 23 10.41 0.49 -0.43
CA VAL A 23 9.46 1.45 -1.03
C VAL A 23 9.14 2.55 -0.03
N ILE A 24 9.14 3.80 -0.48
CA ILE A 24 8.74 4.95 0.33
C ILE A 24 7.33 5.36 -0.08
N ASP A 25 6.39 5.32 0.86
CA ASP A 25 4.99 5.56 0.60
C ASP A 25 4.53 6.93 1.13
N ALA A 26 4.20 7.83 0.23
CA ALA A 26 3.68 9.15 0.59
C ALA A 26 2.21 9.03 1.07
N LYS A 27 2.01 9.14 2.40
CA LYS A 27 0.70 8.98 3.04
C LYS A 27 0.58 9.85 4.29
N ASP A 28 -0.56 10.53 4.47
CA ASP A 28 -0.87 11.31 5.67
C ASP A 28 -1.81 10.52 6.60
N PRO A 29 -1.32 9.95 7.72
CA PRO A 29 -2.13 9.14 8.62
C PRO A 29 -3.22 9.93 9.36
N ALA A 30 -3.15 11.25 9.41
CA ALA A 30 -4.19 12.10 9.99
C ALA A 30 -5.45 12.20 9.10
N ARG A 31 -5.34 11.79 7.84
CA ARG A 31 -6.41 11.85 6.83
C ARG A 31 -6.96 10.46 6.49
N GLY A 32 -6.93 9.53 7.42
CA GLY A 32 -7.48 8.18 7.25
C GLY A 32 -6.45 7.11 6.88
N ALA A 33 -6.95 5.96 6.45
CA ALA A 33 -6.13 4.79 6.10
C ALA A 33 -5.23 5.07 4.89
N LEU A 34 -5.74 5.80 3.89
CA LEU A 34 -5.07 6.16 2.64
C LEU A 34 -5.00 7.67 2.42
N GLY A 35 -4.86 8.46 3.49
CA GLY A 35 -4.82 9.91 3.38
C GLY A 35 -3.76 10.39 2.38
N ALA A 36 -4.20 11.08 1.32
CA ALA A 36 -3.31 11.67 0.33
C ALA A 36 -2.52 12.83 0.93
N VAL A 37 -1.23 12.89 0.66
CA VAL A 37 -0.42 14.06 0.97
C VAL A 37 -0.67 15.17 -0.05
N ARG A 38 -0.43 16.43 0.35
CA ARG A 38 -0.50 17.57 -0.58
C ARG A 38 0.59 17.45 -1.66
N ARG A 39 0.34 18.03 -2.84
CA ARG A 39 1.25 17.98 -4.01
C ARG A 39 2.65 18.48 -3.69
N ASP A 40 2.77 19.61 -2.97
CA ASP A 40 4.05 20.18 -2.54
C ASP A 40 4.83 19.22 -1.64
N ARG A 41 4.14 18.53 -0.74
CA ARG A 41 4.72 17.53 0.16
C ARG A 41 5.15 16.27 -0.60
N LEU A 42 4.37 15.79 -1.57
CA LEU A 42 4.78 14.68 -2.43
C LEU A 42 6.04 15.02 -3.21
N ALA A 43 6.11 16.23 -3.79
CA ALA A 43 7.31 16.70 -4.49
C ALA A 43 8.54 16.76 -3.56
N ALA A 44 8.37 17.22 -2.30
CA ALA A 44 9.44 17.24 -1.32
C ALA A 44 9.91 15.83 -0.90
N ILE A 45 8.97 14.87 -0.75
CA ILE A 45 9.29 13.46 -0.49
C ILE A 45 10.10 12.89 -1.66
N ARG A 46 9.63 13.07 -2.90
CA ARG A 46 10.32 12.58 -4.11
C ARG A 46 11.73 13.14 -4.25
N ARG A 47 11.92 14.46 -4.04
CA ARG A 47 13.26 15.05 -4.04
C ARG A 47 14.17 14.47 -2.95
N ALA A 48 13.62 14.23 -1.75
CA ALA A 48 14.39 13.66 -0.65
C ALA A 48 14.79 12.19 -0.85
N VAL A 49 14.00 11.43 -1.60
CA VAL A 49 14.27 10.02 -1.95
C VAL A 49 15.19 9.92 -3.17
N GLY A 50 15.03 10.83 -4.16
CA GLY A 50 15.77 10.79 -5.41
C GLY A 50 15.56 9.46 -6.15
N ALA A 51 16.62 8.90 -6.68
CA ALA A 51 16.65 7.59 -7.34
C ALA A 51 16.92 6.41 -6.39
N ALA A 52 17.10 6.67 -5.08
CA ALA A 52 17.51 5.63 -4.14
C ALA A 52 16.44 4.53 -3.93
N ARG A 53 15.17 4.89 -4.01
CA ARG A 53 14.03 3.96 -3.83
C ARG A 53 12.82 4.40 -4.64
N PRO A 54 11.96 3.46 -5.09
CA PRO A 54 10.66 3.80 -5.64
C PRO A 54 9.80 4.51 -4.60
N VAL A 55 9.05 5.52 -5.05
CA VAL A 55 8.06 6.23 -4.25
C VAL A 55 6.67 5.80 -4.70
N SER A 56 5.78 5.50 -3.75
CA SER A 56 4.34 5.35 -4.00
C SER A 56 3.55 6.50 -3.37
N ALA A 57 2.32 6.71 -3.82
CA ALA A 57 1.44 7.72 -3.25
C ALA A 57 0.03 7.19 -3.02
N ALA A 58 -0.54 7.48 -1.85
CA ALA A 58 -1.95 7.28 -1.60
C ALA A 58 -2.77 8.38 -2.29
N LEU A 59 -3.84 8.00 -3.00
CA LEU A 59 -4.81 8.92 -3.62
C LEU A 59 -5.97 9.26 -2.68
N GLY A 60 -6.13 8.51 -1.61
CA GLY A 60 -7.27 8.57 -0.72
C GLY A 60 -8.23 7.42 -0.96
N ASP A 61 -9.34 7.47 -0.24
CA ASP A 61 -10.52 6.67 -0.56
C ASP A 61 -11.27 7.31 -1.72
N ALA A 62 -11.94 6.47 -2.49
CA ALA A 62 -12.63 6.88 -3.69
C ALA A 62 -13.76 7.88 -3.40
N GLY A 63 -13.67 9.06 -4.00
CA GLY A 63 -14.73 10.07 -4.05
C GLY A 63 -15.48 9.99 -5.39
N ASP A 64 -15.46 11.07 -6.18
CA ASP A 64 -15.94 11.04 -7.56
C ASP A 64 -14.79 10.73 -8.56
N ALA A 65 -15.17 10.31 -9.78
CA ALA A 65 -14.21 9.87 -10.80
C ALA A 65 -13.29 11.01 -11.27
N ALA A 66 -13.76 12.25 -11.31
CA ALA A 66 -12.97 13.39 -11.74
C ALA A 66 -11.91 13.73 -10.70
N MET A 67 -12.27 13.72 -9.42
CA MET A 67 -11.33 13.92 -8.32
C MET A 67 -10.25 12.81 -8.27
N VAL A 68 -10.64 11.56 -8.45
CA VAL A 68 -9.71 10.43 -8.49
C VAL A 68 -8.73 10.57 -9.66
N ALA A 69 -9.22 10.89 -10.86
CA ALA A 69 -8.36 11.12 -12.03
C ALA A 69 -7.40 12.30 -11.82
N ALA A 70 -7.87 13.39 -11.25
CA ALA A 70 -7.05 14.56 -10.93
C ALA A 70 -5.98 14.27 -9.87
N ALA A 71 -6.31 13.48 -8.84
CA ALA A 71 -5.36 13.04 -7.81
C ALA A 71 -4.28 12.15 -8.42
N ALA A 72 -4.65 11.21 -9.29
CA ALA A 72 -3.71 10.34 -9.99
C ALA A 72 -2.79 11.15 -10.93
N ALA A 73 -3.34 12.10 -11.70
CA ALA A 73 -2.57 13.00 -12.55
C ALA A 73 -1.60 13.90 -11.76
N ALA A 74 -1.96 14.27 -10.54
CA ALA A 74 -1.11 15.06 -9.66
C ALA A 74 0.06 14.25 -9.06
N ALA A 75 -0.06 12.94 -8.99
CA ALA A 75 0.95 12.03 -8.43
C ALA A 75 2.03 11.62 -9.46
N ARG A 76 2.51 12.59 -10.25
CA ARG A 76 3.52 12.32 -11.29
C ARG A 76 4.86 11.87 -10.72
N GLY A 77 5.52 10.96 -11.45
CA GLY A 77 6.87 10.47 -11.15
C GLY A 77 6.94 9.62 -9.88
N VAL A 78 5.86 8.97 -9.50
CA VAL A 78 5.86 7.88 -8.53
C VAL A 78 5.81 6.53 -9.25
N ALA A 79 6.34 5.48 -8.62
CA ALA A 79 6.32 4.14 -9.19
C ALA A 79 4.89 3.58 -9.26
N PHE A 80 4.10 3.81 -8.23
CA PHE A 80 2.69 3.44 -8.22
C PHE A 80 1.83 4.34 -7.34
N VAL A 81 0.55 4.39 -7.66
CA VAL A 81 -0.50 5.05 -6.87
C VAL A 81 -1.41 4.02 -6.24
N LYS A 82 -2.00 4.36 -5.08
CA LYS A 82 -2.92 3.50 -4.35
C LYS A 82 -4.27 4.17 -4.19
N LEU A 83 -5.35 3.47 -4.58
CA LEU A 83 -6.73 3.92 -4.45
C LEU A 83 -7.50 2.99 -3.50
N GLY A 84 -8.13 3.52 -2.46
CA GLY A 84 -9.05 2.82 -1.57
C GLY A 84 -10.51 2.99 -1.99
N PHE A 85 -11.38 2.20 -1.39
CA PHE A 85 -12.80 2.15 -1.73
C PHE A 85 -13.70 2.34 -0.49
N GLY A 86 -13.25 3.09 0.52
CA GLY A 86 -14.10 3.45 1.65
C GLY A 86 -15.38 4.17 1.17
N GLY A 87 -16.54 3.68 1.60
CA GLY A 87 -17.85 4.17 1.18
C GLY A 87 -18.37 3.60 -0.13
N VAL A 88 -17.60 2.81 -0.89
CA VAL A 88 -18.00 2.19 -2.15
C VAL A 88 -18.26 0.71 -1.95
N THR A 89 -19.53 0.27 -2.04
CA THR A 89 -19.96 -1.09 -1.69
C THR A 89 -20.39 -1.94 -2.89
N SER A 90 -20.35 -1.38 -4.12
CA SER A 90 -20.78 -2.07 -5.32
C SER A 90 -19.76 -1.98 -6.46
N ASP A 91 -19.80 -2.94 -7.38
CA ASP A 91 -18.79 -3.11 -8.44
C ASP A 91 -18.78 -1.97 -9.46
N ALA A 92 -19.95 -1.51 -9.90
CA ALA A 92 -20.01 -0.53 -11.00
C ALA A 92 -19.32 0.80 -10.62
N PRO A 93 -19.61 1.43 -9.47
CA PRO A 93 -18.84 2.58 -9.00
C PRO A 93 -17.35 2.26 -8.79
N ALA A 94 -17.01 1.09 -8.20
CA ALA A 94 -15.63 0.71 -7.98
C ALA A 94 -14.84 0.63 -9.29
N ARG A 95 -15.42 -0.02 -10.33
CA ARG A 95 -14.83 -0.09 -11.70
C ARG A 95 -14.66 1.31 -12.31
N SER A 96 -15.66 2.17 -12.19
CA SER A 96 -15.60 3.55 -12.70
C SER A 96 -14.43 4.32 -12.08
N LEU A 97 -14.29 4.26 -10.77
CA LEU A 97 -13.24 4.94 -10.01
C LEU A 97 -11.84 4.37 -10.30
N ALA A 98 -11.69 3.04 -10.36
CA ALA A 98 -10.44 2.39 -10.70
C ALA A 98 -9.97 2.77 -12.12
N ARG A 99 -10.89 2.77 -13.10
CA ARG A 99 -10.60 3.24 -14.47
C ARG A 99 -10.24 4.72 -14.51
N ALA A 100 -10.89 5.55 -13.70
CA ALA A 100 -10.55 6.97 -13.59
C ALA A 100 -9.13 7.18 -13.03
N ALA A 101 -8.74 6.42 -11.99
CA ALA A 101 -7.38 6.42 -11.48
C ALA A 101 -6.36 6.00 -12.55
N ARG A 102 -6.67 4.94 -13.32
CA ARG A 102 -5.78 4.45 -14.39
C ARG A 102 -5.61 5.51 -15.49
N ARG A 103 -6.71 6.12 -15.95
CA ARG A 103 -6.64 7.19 -16.97
C ARG A 103 -5.89 8.43 -16.49
N GLY A 104 -6.02 8.80 -15.21
CA GLY A 104 -5.31 9.96 -14.65
C GLY A 104 -3.82 9.71 -14.43
N ALA A 105 -3.43 8.50 -14.10
CA ALA A 105 -2.04 8.16 -13.84
C ALA A 105 -1.20 8.15 -15.13
N ALA A 106 0.06 8.54 -15.03
CA ALA A 106 1.00 8.42 -16.15
C ALA A 106 1.17 6.95 -16.57
N SER A 107 1.52 6.69 -17.84
CA SER A 107 1.68 5.34 -18.37
C SER A 107 2.69 4.50 -17.58
N ALA A 108 3.78 5.11 -17.14
CA ALA A 108 4.82 4.46 -16.34
C ALA A 108 4.46 4.34 -14.84
N THR A 109 3.31 4.85 -14.40
CA THR A 109 2.86 4.75 -13.00
C THR A 109 1.89 3.59 -12.86
N ALA A 110 2.24 2.59 -12.06
CA ALA A 110 1.36 1.46 -11.80
C ALA A 110 0.18 1.86 -10.90
N LEU A 111 -0.95 1.15 -11.04
CA LEU A 111 -2.12 1.29 -10.18
C LEU A 111 -2.18 0.11 -9.21
N VAL A 112 -2.39 0.38 -7.93
CA VAL A 112 -2.66 -0.60 -6.89
C VAL A 112 -4.01 -0.27 -6.27
N LEU A 113 -4.93 -1.20 -6.24
CA LEU A 113 -6.20 -1.03 -5.54
C LEU A 113 -6.09 -1.54 -4.11
N VAL A 114 -6.78 -0.89 -3.18
CA VAL A 114 -6.71 -1.23 -1.76
C VAL A 114 -8.05 -1.79 -1.29
N ALA A 115 -8.01 -3.07 -0.90
CA ALA A 115 -9.09 -3.76 -0.24
C ALA A 115 -8.99 -3.56 1.28
N TYR A 116 -10.13 -3.48 1.96
CA TYR A 116 -10.16 -3.40 3.42
C TYR A 116 -10.64 -4.71 4.04
N ALA A 117 -9.82 -5.32 4.89
CA ALA A 117 -10.16 -6.56 5.60
C ALA A 117 -11.40 -6.37 6.51
N ASP A 118 -11.52 -5.19 7.10
CA ASP A 118 -12.65 -4.80 7.95
C ASP A 118 -13.83 -4.16 7.17
N TRP A 119 -14.01 -4.52 5.90
CA TRP A 119 -15.01 -3.95 4.99
C TRP A 119 -16.46 -4.01 5.49
N ARG A 120 -16.80 -4.96 6.35
CA ARG A 120 -18.13 -5.03 7.00
C ARG A 120 -18.32 -3.98 8.11
N ARG A 121 -17.22 -3.57 8.76
CA ARG A 121 -17.19 -2.57 9.85
C ARG A 121 -16.93 -1.16 9.35
N ALA A 122 -16.30 -1.04 8.20
CA ALA A 122 -16.01 0.21 7.49
C ALA A 122 -16.44 0.01 6.03
N PRO A 123 -17.70 0.34 5.68
CA PRO A 123 -18.30 -0.06 4.41
C PRO A 123 -17.40 0.19 3.21
N SER A 124 -17.06 -0.88 2.49
CA SER A 124 -16.32 -0.86 1.24
C SER A 124 -16.67 -2.11 0.40
N LEU A 125 -16.17 -2.19 -0.81
CA LEU A 125 -16.30 -3.41 -1.62
C LEU A 125 -15.53 -4.55 -0.96
N ALA A 126 -16.12 -5.75 -0.95
CA ALA A 126 -15.48 -6.94 -0.40
C ALA A 126 -14.14 -7.24 -1.11
N PRO A 127 -13.10 -7.71 -0.39
CA PRO A 127 -11.76 -7.92 -0.94
C PRO A 127 -11.71 -8.86 -2.16
N ASP A 128 -12.50 -9.92 -2.16
CA ASP A 128 -12.60 -10.89 -3.25
C ASP A 128 -13.19 -10.26 -4.53
N ARG A 129 -14.22 -9.43 -4.39
CA ARG A 129 -14.84 -8.73 -5.52
C ARG A 129 -13.89 -7.68 -6.13
N LEU A 130 -13.01 -7.10 -5.33
CA LEU A 130 -12.05 -6.11 -5.82
C LEU A 130 -11.00 -6.71 -6.77
N VAL A 131 -10.76 -8.02 -6.74
CA VAL A 131 -9.84 -8.70 -7.67
C VAL A 131 -10.29 -8.50 -9.12
N ALA A 132 -11.57 -8.75 -9.43
CA ALA A 132 -12.10 -8.55 -10.78
C ALA A 132 -12.05 -7.06 -11.20
N VAL A 133 -12.30 -6.13 -10.28
CA VAL A 133 -12.17 -4.68 -10.54
C VAL A 133 -10.73 -4.30 -10.87
N ALA A 134 -9.76 -4.91 -10.20
CA ALA A 134 -8.34 -4.65 -10.44
C ALA A 134 -7.89 -5.12 -11.83
N VAL A 135 -8.31 -6.31 -12.24
CA VAL A 135 -8.06 -6.85 -13.59
C VAL A 135 -8.64 -5.92 -14.65
N ASP A 136 -9.92 -5.57 -14.52
CA ASP A 136 -10.62 -4.69 -15.47
C ASP A 136 -10.02 -3.28 -15.60
N ALA A 137 -9.39 -2.79 -14.54
CA ALA A 137 -8.73 -1.49 -14.52
C ALA A 137 -7.28 -1.54 -14.98
N GLY A 138 -6.72 -2.72 -15.28
CA GLY A 138 -5.29 -2.89 -15.56
C GLY A 138 -4.41 -2.50 -14.40
N ALA A 139 -4.84 -2.81 -13.16
CA ALA A 139 -4.01 -2.62 -11.98
C ALA A 139 -2.84 -3.62 -11.97
N ALA A 140 -1.73 -3.23 -11.38
CA ALA A 140 -0.57 -4.11 -11.22
C ALA A 140 -0.68 -5.01 -9.98
N GLY A 141 -1.48 -4.62 -9.00
CA GLY A 141 -1.61 -5.39 -7.77
C GLY A 141 -2.72 -4.90 -6.84
N LEU A 142 -2.90 -5.67 -5.78
CA LEU A 142 -3.84 -5.38 -4.71
C LEU A 142 -3.13 -5.31 -3.36
N LEU A 143 -3.58 -4.38 -2.52
CA LEU A 143 -3.15 -4.26 -1.13
C LEU A 143 -4.33 -4.57 -0.21
N LEU A 144 -4.19 -5.55 0.68
CA LEU A 144 -5.14 -5.75 1.79
C LEU A 144 -4.67 -4.94 2.99
N ASP A 145 -5.45 -3.95 3.38
CA ASP A 145 -5.22 -3.08 4.55
C ASP A 145 -6.43 -3.17 5.50
N THR A 146 -6.40 -2.44 6.58
CA THR A 146 -7.57 -2.18 7.45
C THR A 146 -7.98 -0.72 7.30
N ALA A 147 -9.26 -0.41 7.17
CA ALA A 147 -9.76 0.96 7.15
C ALA A 147 -9.65 1.55 8.56
N ARG A 148 -10.15 0.84 9.56
CA ARG A 148 -10.00 1.15 10.98
C ARG A 148 -8.63 0.65 11.45
N LYS A 149 -8.05 1.35 12.42
CA LYS A 149 -6.71 1.02 12.92
C LYS A 149 -6.75 0.57 14.39
N ASP A 150 -7.90 0.07 14.81
CA ASP A 150 -8.18 -0.46 16.16
C ASP A 150 -7.70 -1.91 16.33
N ALA A 151 -7.49 -2.65 15.23
CA ALA A 151 -6.96 -4.01 15.25
C ALA A 151 -5.97 -4.24 14.09
N PRO A 152 -4.95 -5.12 14.24
CA PRO A 152 -4.08 -5.52 13.15
C PRO A 152 -4.79 -6.48 12.19
N LEU A 153 -4.31 -6.55 10.94
CA LEU A 153 -4.88 -7.37 9.88
C LEU A 153 -5.17 -8.81 10.32
N PHE A 154 -4.19 -9.51 10.89
CA PHE A 154 -4.33 -10.91 11.27
C PHE A 154 -5.18 -11.16 12.53
N ALA A 155 -5.62 -10.11 13.21
CA ALA A 155 -6.65 -10.20 14.24
C ALA A 155 -8.08 -10.04 13.66
N ILE A 156 -8.21 -9.54 12.44
CA ILE A 156 -9.48 -9.36 11.73
C ILE A 156 -9.72 -10.55 10.78
N GLU A 157 -8.71 -10.89 9.99
CA GLU A 157 -8.75 -12.01 9.04
C GLU A 157 -7.69 -13.05 9.41
N PRO A 158 -8.08 -14.32 9.60
CA PRO A 158 -7.13 -15.37 9.92
C PRO A 158 -6.17 -15.62 8.75
N PRO A 159 -4.93 -16.11 9.03
CA PRO A 159 -3.92 -16.33 7.99
C PRO A 159 -4.40 -17.15 6.79
N ASP A 160 -5.22 -18.18 7.00
CA ASP A 160 -5.73 -19.04 5.93
C ASP A 160 -6.69 -18.28 4.98
N ALA A 161 -7.53 -17.38 5.51
CA ALA A 161 -8.38 -16.53 4.70
C ALA A 161 -7.54 -15.52 3.89
N VAL A 162 -6.50 -14.95 4.50
CA VAL A 162 -5.55 -14.07 3.80
C VAL A 162 -4.79 -14.84 2.73
N ALA A 163 -4.35 -16.08 2.99
CA ALA A 163 -3.67 -16.94 2.02
C ALA A 163 -4.58 -17.24 0.81
N THR A 164 -5.85 -17.57 1.05
CA THR A 164 -6.84 -17.79 -0.01
C THR A 164 -7.02 -16.54 -0.87
N TRP A 165 -7.13 -15.37 -0.26
CA TRP A 165 -7.23 -14.11 -0.99
C TRP A 165 -5.96 -13.81 -1.81
N VAL A 166 -4.75 -13.99 -1.22
CA VAL A 166 -3.47 -13.82 -1.93
C VAL A 166 -3.38 -14.74 -3.13
N ALA A 167 -3.77 -16.02 -2.98
CA ALA A 167 -3.80 -16.97 -4.09
C ALA A 167 -4.73 -16.52 -5.23
N ALA A 168 -5.90 -15.97 -4.91
CA ALA A 168 -6.83 -15.42 -5.91
C ALA A 168 -6.22 -14.19 -6.63
N VAL A 169 -5.51 -13.32 -5.91
CA VAL A 169 -4.79 -12.18 -6.49
C VAL A 169 -3.71 -12.66 -7.47
N HIS A 170 -2.93 -13.66 -7.07
CA HIS A 170 -1.87 -14.24 -7.92
C HIS A 170 -2.45 -14.95 -9.15
N ALA A 171 -3.55 -15.69 -8.99
CA ALA A 171 -4.24 -16.35 -10.12
C ALA A 171 -4.76 -15.34 -11.16
N ALA A 172 -5.03 -14.11 -10.74
CA ALA A 172 -5.40 -13.00 -11.61
C ALA A 172 -4.18 -12.29 -12.24
N GLY A 173 -2.95 -12.76 -12.02
CA GLY A 173 -1.72 -12.15 -12.54
C GLY A 173 -1.29 -10.86 -11.82
N LEU A 174 -1.80 -10.61 -10.61
CA LEU A 174 -1.56 -9.41 -9.83
C LEU A 174 -0.60 -9.71 -8.66
N PHE A 175 0.20 -8.73 -8.23
CA PHE A 175 0.96 -8.89 -6.99
C PHE A 175 0.07 -8.61 -5.77
N ALA A 176 0.37 -9.27 -4.64
CA ALA A 176 -0.33 -9.09 -3.38
C ALA A 176 0.54 -8.34 -2.36
N ALA A 177 -0.04 -7.31 -1.76
CA ALA A 177 0.56 -6.56 -0.66
C ALA A 177 -0.31 -6.65 0.59
N LEU A 178 0.31 -6.62 1.77
CA LEU A 178 -0.39 -6.62 3.04
C LEU A 178 0.01 -5.42 3.89
N ALA A 179 -0.98 -4.81 4.54
CA ALA A 179 -0.82 -3.76 5.53
C ALA A 179 -1.87 -3.93 6.63
N GLY A 180 -2.17 -2.88 7.40
CA GLY A 180 -3.17 -2.96 8.48
C GLY A 180 -2.53 -3.19 9.84
N SER A 181 -1.89 -2.15 10.37
CA SER A 181 -1.27 -2.15 11.70
C SER A 181 -0.26 -3.28 11.94
N LEU A 182 0.35 -3.79 10.86
CA LEU A 182 1.36 -4.86 10.94
C LEU A 182 2.62 -4.41 11.68
N SER A 183 3.23 -5.35 12.37
CA SER A 183 4.50 -5.23 13.09
C SER A 183 5.48 -6.31 12.64
N GLY A 184 6.72 -6.27 13.12
CA GLY A 184 7.72 -7.27 12.74
C GLY A 184 7.34 -8.71 13.06
N ARG A 185 6.48 -8.94 14.08
CA ARG A 185 5.97 -10.28 14.46
C ARG A 185 5.06 -10.89 13.37
N ASP A 186 4.43 -10.05 12.56
CA ASP A 186 3.49 -10.48 11.53
C ASP A 186 4.19 -10.83 10.21
N PHE A 187 5.49 -10.53 10.07
CA PHE A 187 6.20 -10.68 8.80
C PHE A 187 6.42 -12.13 8.36
N ALA A 188 6.59 -13.04 9.33
CA ALA A 188 6.65 -14.46 9.03
C ALA A 188 5.33 -14.95 8.42
N THR A 189 4.21 -14.59 9.02
CA THR A 189 2.87 -14.91 8.52
C THR A 189 2.62 -14.26 7.17
N ALA A 190 2.91 -12.96 7.02
CA ALA A 190 2.73 -12.25 5.76
C ALA A 190 3.51 -12.90 4.60
N ARG A 191 4.70 -13.43 4.89
CA ARG A 191 5.49 -14.17 3.91
C ARG A 191 4.92 -15.55 3.63
N ALA A 192 4.51 -16.29 4.68
CA ALA A 192 3.94 -17.63 4.53
C ALA A 192 2.68 -17.63 3.66
N VAL A 193 1.86 -16.60 3.76
CA VAL A 193 0.68 -16.43 2.89
C VAL A 193 1.02 -15.93 1.48
N GLY A 194 2.30 -15.66 1.15
CA GLY A 194 2.74 -15.35 -0.21
C GLY A 194 2.81 -13.86 -0.57
N ALA A 195 2.71 -12.94 0.39
CA ALA A 195 2.76 -11.50 0.07
C ALA A 195 4.13 -11.05 -0.47
N GLU A 196 4.15 -10.27 -1.55
CA GLU A 196 5.36 -9.67 -2.13
C GLU A 196 5.78 -8.39 -1.40
N LEU A 197 4.82 -7.67 -0.81
CA LEU A 197 5.06 -6.38 -0.19
C LEU A 197 4.34 -6.31 1.17
N VAL A 198 5.04 -5.82 2.19
CA VAL A 198 4.44 -5.53 3.49
C VAL A 198 4.56 -4.04 3.79
N GLY A 199 3.43 -3.41 4.11
CA GLY A 199 3.32 -1.98 4.40
C GLY A 199 3.22 -1.70 5.89
N VAL A 200 4.06 -0.81 6.39
CA VAL A 200 4.04 -0.38 7.80
C VAL A 200 4.08 1.13 7.95
N ARG A 201 3.51 1.62 9.06
CA ARG A 201 3.77 2.95 9.57
C ARG A 201 4.03 2.92 11.08
N GLY A 202 3.08 2.50 11.89
CA GLY A 202 3.19 2.55 13.36
C GLY A 202 4.44 1.84 13.88
N ALA A 203 4.74 0.66 13.36
CA ALA A 203 5.93 -0.11 13.73
C ALA A 203 7.25 0.60 13.37
N ALA A 204 7.26 1.39 12.31
CA ALA A 204 8.43 2.17 11.87
C ALA A 204 8.60 3.50 12.64
N CYS A 205 7.63 3.90 13.47
CA CYS A 205 7.63 5.19 14.15
C CYS A 205 7.94 5.07 15.65
N VAL A 206 8.65 6.04 16.18
CA VAL A 206 8.64 6.33 17.63
C VAL A 206 7.35 7.09 17.94
N GLY A 207 6.62 6.69 18.97
CA GLY A 207 5.32 7.26 19.31
C GLY A 207 4.13 6.71 18.49
N GLY A 208 4.29 5.50 17.88
CA GLY A 208 3.23 4.83 17.16
C GLY A 208 2.85 5.51 15.83
N ARG A 209 1.61 5.25 15.34
CA ARG A 209 1.15 5.69 14.01
C ARG A 209 1.22 7.21 13.79
N ALA A 210 0.94 8.00 14.83
CA ALA A 210 1.01 9.47 14.78
C ALA A 210 2.44 10.02 14.95
N GLY A 211 3.36 9.20 15.42
CA GLY A 211 4.74 9.56 15.69
C GLY A 211 5.60 9.74 14.44
N ARG A 212 6.91 9.80 14.64
CA ARG A 212 7.91 10.04 13.58
C ARG A 212 8.60 8.73 13.18
N VAL A 213 8.81 8.53 11.88
CA VAL A 213 9.60 7.40 11.36
C VAL A 213 11.03 7.49 11.89
N SER A 214 11.52 6.38 12.41
CA SER A 214 12.87 6.21 12.94
C SER A 214 13.69 5.31 12.04
N GLN A 215 14.87 5.78 11.62
CA GLN A 215 15.82 4.97 10.85
C GLN A 215 16.13 3.64 11.54
N ALA A 216 16.39 3.64 12.86
CA ALA A 216 16.72 2.43 13.60
C ALA A 216 15.57 1.41 13.60
N ARG A 217 14.29 1.88 13.74
CA ARG A 217 13.13 0.99 13.66
C ARG A 217 12.95 0.43 12.26
N VAL A 218 13.11 1.24 11.22
CA VAL A 218 13.05 0.76 9.83
C VAL A 218 14.14 -0.27 9.57
N ALA A 219 15.37 -0.04 10.02
CA ALA A 219 16.48 -1.00 9.88
C ALA A 219 16.20 -2.32 10.62
N ALA A 220 15.58 -2.26 11.79
CA ALA A 220 15.18 -3.48 12.51
C ALA A 220 14.10 -4.26 11.73
N LEU A 221 13.07 -3.59 11.21
CA LEU A 221 12.03 -4.21 10.38
C LEU A 221 12.60 -4.79 9.08
N GLN A 222 13.54 -4.09 8.44
CA GLN A 222 14.18 -4.55 7.22
C GLN A 222 15.02 -5.83 7.45
N ARG A 223 15.70 -5.95 8.60
CA ARG A 223 16.36 -7.20 8.97
C ARG A 223 15.36 -8.36 9.05
N LEU A 224 14.19 -8.17 9.65
CA LEU A 224 13.14 -9.19 9.72
C LEU A 224 12.58 -9.56 8.36
N VAL A 225 12.44 -8.59 7.45
CA VAL A 225 12.04 -8.85 6.05
C VAL A 225 13.09 -9.69 5.32
N ARG A 226 14.39 -9.46 5.57
CA ARG A 226 15.49 -10.19 4.91
C ARG A 226 15.81 -11.54 5.53
N ALA A 227 15.71 -11.68 6.85
CA ALA A 227 16.14 -12.87 7.61
C ALA A 227 15.41 -14.17 7.22
N ALA A 228 14.29 -14.09 6.54
CA ALA A 228 13.51 -15.23 6.11
C ALA A 228 13.46 -15.38 4.57
N ARG A 229 14.52 -15.06 3.83
CA ARG A 229 14.63 -15.42 2.42
C ARG A 229 14.93 -16.92 2.30
N PRO A 230 14.05 -17.73 1.65
CA PRO A 230 14.56 -18.90 0.96
C PRO A 230 15.45 -18.40 -0.19
N SER A 231 16.63 -18.97 -0.32
CA SER A 231 17.57 -18.75 -1.42
C SER A 231 16.92 -19.29 -2.69
N THR A 232 16.45 -18.44 -3.57
CA THR A 232 16.04 -18.66 -4.96
C THR A 232 14.67 -18.08 -5.28
N LEU A 233 14.68 -16.86 -5.86
CA LEU A 233 13.79 -16.48 -6.95
C LEU A 233 14.30 -15.16 -7.58
N PRO A 234 14.32 -15.02 -8.91
CA PRO A 234 14.90 -13.87 -9.59
C PRO A 234 14.08 -12.60 -9.34
N LEU A 235 14.80 -11.50 -9.13
CA LEU A 235 14.31 -10.12 -8.99
C LEU A 235 13.74 -9.63 -10.33
N GLY A 236 12.48 -9.82 -10.59
CA GLY A 236 11.98 -9.43 -11.89
C GLY A 236 10.50 -9.21 -12.08
N VAL A 237 9.70 -8.86 -11.08
CA VAL A 237 8.30 -8.43 -11.31
C VAL A 237 7.82 -7.48 -10.21
N LEU A 238 8.31 -6.27 -10.21
CA LEU A 238 7.61 -5.08 -9.70
C LEU A 238 8.13 -3.88 -10.49
N PRO A 239 7.24 -2.97 -10.95
CA PRO A 239 7.65 -1.78 -11.68
C PRO A 239 8.56 -0.86 -10.86
#